data_064820c3f52f831177de562f9f93daae
#
_entry.id   064820c3f52f831177de562f9f93daae
#
_cell.length_a   1.000
_cell.length_b   1.000
_cell.length_c   1.000
_cell.angle_alpha   90.00
_cell.angle_beta   90.00
_cell.angle_gamma   90.00
#
_symmetry.space_group_name_H-M   'P 1'
#
loop_
_entity.id
_entity.type
_entity.pdbx_description
1 polymer ?
#
loop_
_entity_poly.entity_id
_entity_poly.type
_entity_poly.pdbx_seq_one_letter_code
_entity_poly.pdbx_strand_id
1 'polypeptide(L)'
;VYKRQPAAPAATDKPAGVHFGITGDSYQEHDADLKVQPSVRGLPVPAGMKGAHYMSPRMKARMDELGMRASDIAFISGSGSGGRVTIDDLEEFLEYVSQWPRRKASSMRLAVADAMRRSWTRPLASAGRPVFMDPLIKHRQHSPHRPGITLYFARALALALAENPECAGYLVGENILSPRTIDIGIAVQVADGVMVPVLRRVNERTMEELLEDYNRLIAQARRRRLAPEDSTGGIATVTNFGGFGLTFAAPMPMPSESIILGVGAVTKTPVWSDEVEAFIPISKANIVATGDHRVVDGADIGRVLKRVAELLQRPEYL
;
A
#
# COMPACT_ATOMS: atom_id res chain seq x y z
N VAL A 1 14.74 4.34 56.31
CA VAL A 1 13.38 4.61 56.79
C VAL A 1 12.49 4.81 55.55
N TYR A 2 11.84 3.75 55.07
CA TYR A 2 10.86 3.83 54.00
C TYR A 2 9.49 4.13 54.62
N LYS A 3 8.94 5.31 54.32
CA LYS A 3 7.55 5.65 54.65
C LYS A 3 6.61 4.88 53.70
N ARG A 4 5.71 4.07 54.27
CA ARG A 4 4.61 3.43 53.56
C ARG A 4 3.69 4.50 52.95
N GLN A 5 3.42 4.39 51.63
CA GLN A 5 2.35 5.12 50.98
C GLN A 5 0.99 4.61 51.49
N PRO A 6 0.00 5.47 51.67
CA PRO A 6 -1.35 5.06 52.05
C PRO A 6 -2.02 4.36 50.86
N ALA A 7 -2.84 3.35 51.15
CA ALA A 7 -3.61 2.59 50.20
C ALA A 7 -4.58 3.49 49.43
N ALA A 8 -4.65 3.28 48.08
CA ALA A 8 -5.60 3.92 47.23
C ALA A 8 -7.04 3.48 47.58
N PRO A 9 -8.03 4.39 47.50
CA PRO A 9 -9.43 4.04 47.76
C PRO A 9 -9.94 3.09 46.66
N ALA A 10 -10.82 2.16 47.07
CA ALA A 10 -11.46 1.20 46.19
C ALA A 10 -12.24 1.90 45.08
N ALA A 11 -11.93 1.52 43.83
CA ALA A 11 -12.68 1.99 42.66
C ALA A 11 -14.08 1.38 42.67
N THR A 12 -15.05 2.21 42.94
CA THR A 12 -16.45 1.99 42.57
C THR A 12 -16.71 2.72 41.27
N ASP A 13 -17.45 2.07 40.39
CA ASP A 13 -17.92 2.48 39.07
C ASP A 13 -16.95 2.28 37.89
N LYS A 14 -17.16 1.11 37.26
CA LYS A 14 -16.73 0.89 35.87
C LYS A 14 -17.55 1.83 34.97
N PRO A 15 -16.91 2.66 34.12
CA PRO A 15 -17.64 3.33 33.09
C PRO A 15 -18.21 2.28 32.12
N ALA A 16 -19.49 2.44 31.77
CA ALA A 16 -20.18 1.60 30.80
C ALA A 16 -19.33 1.52 29.53
N GLY A 17 -18.78 0.35 29.25
CA GLY A 17 -18.06 0.08 28.03
C GLY A 17 -19.00 0.27 26.86
N VAL A 18 -18.56 1.05 25.89
CA VAL A 18 -19.21 1.08 24.57
C VAL A 18 -18.97 -0.30 23.97
N HIS A 19 -19.94 -1.19 24.16
CA HIS A 19 -19.99 -2.45 23.42
C HIS A 19 -20.31 -2.12 21.96
N PHE A 20 -19.29 -2.17 21.09
CA PHE A 20 -19.54 -2.47 19.70
C PHE A 20 -19.97 -3.95 19.66
N GLY A 21 -21.28 -4.16 19.78
CA GLY A 21 -21.87 -5.48 19.65
C GLY A 21 -21.79 -5.94 18.19
N ILE A 22 -20.73 -6.64 17.85
CA ILE A 22 -20.77 -7.61 16.76
C ILE A 22 -21.20 -8.91 17.41
N THR A 23 -22.49 -9.02 17.69
CA THR A 23 -23.10 -10.32 17.93
C THR A 23 -23.22 -10.99 16.57
N GLY A 24 -22.43 -12.05 16.35
CA GLY A 24 -22.67 -12.95 15.25
C GLY A 24 -24.03 -13.62 15.42
N ASP A 25 -24.97 -13.18 14.61
CA ASP A 25 -26.13 -13.99 14.19
C ASP A 25 -26.78 -13.31 12.98
N SER A 26 -26.94 -14.12 11.95
CA SER A 26 -27.76 -13.90 10.75
C SER A 26 -27.41 -12.65 9.92
N TYR A 27 -26.36 -12.76 9.08
CA TYR A 27 -26.45 -12.17 7.77
C TYR A 27 -27.60 -12.88 7.03
N GLN A 28 -28.80 -12.36 7.16
CA GLN A 28 -29.80 -12.58 6.12
C GLN A 28 -29.26 -11.83 4.90
N GLU A 29 -28.98 -12.56 3.85
CA GLU A 29 -28.87 -11.99 2.51
C GLU A 29 -30.17 -11.23 2.22
N HIS A 30 -30.16 -9.96 2.53
CA HIS A 30 -31.11 -9.04 1.93
C HIS A 30 -30.58 -8.77 0.52
N ASP A 31 -30.99 -9.65 -0.38
CA ASP A 31 -31.02 -9.42 -1.82
C ASP A 31 -32.10 -8.36 -2.09
N ALA A 32 -31.88 -7.17 -1.57
CA ALA A 32 -32.60 -5.97 -1.98
C ALA A 32 -31.70 -5.32 -3.02
N ASP A 33 -32.21 -5.11 -4.22
CA ASP A 33 -31.70 -4.23 -5.27
C ASP A 33 -31.31 -2.86 -4.71
N LEU A 34 -30.24 -2.79 -3.93
CA LEU A 34 -29.65 -1.56 -3.45
C LEU A 34 -28.97 -0.91 -4.65
N LYS A 35 -29.74 -0.16 -5.43
CA LYS A 35 -29.20 0.74 -6.45
C LYS A 35 -28.40 1.81 -5.75
N VAL A 36 -27.13 1.51 -5.44
CA VAL A 36 -26.17 2.49 -4.96
C VAL A 36 -25.96 3.50 -6.07
N GLN A 37 -26.52 4.68 -5.91
CA GLN A 37 -26.23 5.77 -6.81
C GLN A 37 -24.81 6.28 -6.56
N PRO A 38 -23.95 6.41 -7.61
CA PRO A 38 -22.61 6.95 -7.44
C PRO A 38 -22.71 8.36 -6.85
N SER A 39 -22.18 8.54 -5.64
CA SER A 39 -22.20 9.83 -4.94
C SER A 39 -21.22 10.84 -5.51
N VAL A 40 -20.26 10.41 -6.33
CA VAL A 40 -19.22 11.27 -6.91
C VAL A 40 -18.94 10.87 -8.36
N ARG A 41 -19.17 11.80 -9.28
CA ARG A 41 -18.67 11.72 -10.66
C ARG A 41 -17.53 12.73 -10.79
N GLY A 42 -16.27 12.26 -10.73
CA GLY A 42 -15.11 13.13 -10.92
C GLY A 42 -14.04 12.98 -9.84
N LEU A 43 -13.10 13.92 -9.79
CA LEU A 43 -12.01 13.92 -8.82
C LEU A 43 -12.54 14.03 -7.40
N PRO A 44 -11.87 13.40 -6.41
CA PRO A 44 -12.21 13.55 -5.01
C PRO A 44 -12.03 15.03 -4.62
N VAL A 45 -13.14 15.66 -4.27
CA VAL A 45 -13.16 17.01 -3.71
C VAL A 45 -13.70 16.86 -2.30
N PRO A 46 -13.24 17.65 -1.31
CA PRO A 46 -13.74 17.58 0.05
C PRO A 46 -15.26 17.62 0.09
N ALA A 47 -15.87 16.64 0.76
CA ALA A 47 -17.32 16.57 0.91
C ALA A 47 -17.85 17.84 1.61
N GLY A 48 -18.81 18.51 1.00
CA GLY A 48 -19.47 19.69 1.58
C GLY A 48 -19.25 21.01 0.83
N MET A 49 -18.38 21.08 -0.16
CA MET A 49 -18.13 22.30 -0.92
C MET A 49 -19.00 22.36 -2.19
N LYS A 50 -20.15 22.99 -2.13
CA LYS A 50 -21.01 23.26 -3.29
C LYS A 50 -20.27 24.14 -4.30
N GLY A 51 -20.09 23.65 -5.54
CA GLY A 51 -19.48 24.41 -6.65
C GLY A 51 -17.95 24.25 -6.80
N ALA A 52 -17.24 23.64 -5.86
CA ALA A 52 -15.79 23.41 -5.92
C ALA A 52 -15.34 22.53 -7.11
N HIS A 53 -16.24 21.78 -7.71
CA HIS A 53 -15.95 20.88 -8.84
C HIS A 53 -16.00 21.56 -10.22
N TYR A 54 -16.54 22.77 -10.30
CA TYR A 54 -16.68 23.43 -11.59
C TYR A 54 -15.39 24.13 -12.00
N MET A 55 -14.78 23.67 -13.06
CA MET A 55 -13.71 24.39 -13.75
C MET A 55 -14.29 25.10 -14.95
N SER A 56 -14.08 26.42 -15.03
CA SER A 56 -14.48 27.19 -16.21
C SER A 56 -13.73 26.75 -17.46
N PRO A 57 -14.29 26.90 -18.68
CA PRO A 57 -13.57 26.59 -19.91
C PRO A 57 -12.22 27.32 -20.01
N ARG A 58 -12.15 28.57 -19.55
CA ARG A 58 -10.91 29.38 -19.51
C ARG A 58 -9.88 28.77 -18.59
N MET A 59 -10.28 28.29 -17.38
CA MET A 59 -9.39 27.60 -16.46
C MET A 59 -8.84 26.31 -17.06
N LYS A 60 -9.70 25.50 -17.71
CA LYS A 60 -9.28 24.26 -18.35
C LYS A 60 -8.26 24.52 -19.48
N ALA A 61 -8.55 25.49 -20.34
CA ALA A 61 -7.64 25.86 -21.41
C ALA A 61 -6.26 26.30 -20.88
N ARG A 62 -6.26 27.11 -19.81
CA ARG A 62 -5.01 27.56 -19.18
C ARG A 62 -4.23 26.42 -18.53
N MET A 63 -4.90 25.51 -17.87
CA MET A 63 -4.29 24.32 -17.29
C MET A 63 -3.70 23.40 -18.37
N ASP A 64 -4.41 23.20 -19.48
CA ASP A 64 -3.93 22.39 -20.61
C ASP A 64 -2.69 23.03 -21.25
N GLU A 65 -2.66 24.35 -21.44
CA GLU A 65 -1.49 25.10 -21.92
C GLU A 65 -0.28 24.89 -21.01
N LEU A 66 -0.47 24.89 -19.69
CA LEU A 66 0.56 24.70 -18.69
C LEU A 66 0.89 23.24 -18.41
N GLY A 67 0.17 22.27 -18.99
CA GLY A 67 0.29 20.84 -18.72
C GLY A 67 -0.13 20.46 -17.30
N MET A 68 -0.96 21.29 -16.64
CA MET A 68 -1.41 21.07 -15.27
C MET A 68 -2.62 20.13 -15.22
N ARG A 69 -2.78 19.46 -14.08
CA ARG A 69 -3.92 18.60 -13.78
C ARG A 69 -4.67 19.16 -12.57
N ALA A 70 -5.91 18.71 -12.37
CA ALA A 70 -6.74 19.19 -11.25
C ALA A 70 -6.09 19.00 -9.88
N SER A 71 -5.31 17.92 -9.71
CA SER A 71 -4.52 17.70 -8.49
C SER A 71 -3.46 18.78 -8.23
N ASP A 72 -3.01 19.46 -9.28
CA ASP A 72 -1.93 20.45 -9.19
C ASP A 72 -2.43 21.83 -8.72
N ILE A 73 -3.74 22.02 -8.71
CA ILE A 73 -4.39 23.22 -8.18
C ILE A 73 -5.17 22.97 -6.88
N ALA A 74 -5.20 21.71 -6.40
CA ALA A 74 -6.00 21.31 -5.24
C ALA A 74 -5.56 21.99 -3.92
N PHE A 75 -4.34 22.50 -3.85
CA PHE A 75 -3.80 23.22 -2.69
C PHE A 75 -3.95 24.75 -2.79
N ILE A 76 -4.44 25.28 -3.93
CA ILE A 76 -4.70 26.71 -4.10
C ILE A 76 -6.02 27.05 -3.41
N SER A 77 -6.01 28.04 -2.52
CA SER A 77 -7.24 28.55 -1.92
C SER A 77 -8.06 29.26 -2.97
N GLY A 78 -9.30 28.79 -3.22
CA GLY A 78 -10.17 29.40 -4.20
C GLY A 78 -10.94 30.59 -3.65
N SER A 79 -10.90 31.72 -4.36
CA SER A 79 -11.68 32.94 -4.05
C SER A 79 -13.09 32.92 -4.61
N GLY A 80 -13.38 32.00 -5.53
CA GLY A 80 -14.66 31.90 -6.19
C GLY A 80 -15.78 31.33 -5.32
N SER A 81 -17.00 31.39 -5.84
CA SER A 81 -18.18 30.90 -5.12
C SER A 81 -18.02 29.44 -4.67
N GLY A 82 -18.26 29.18 -3.39
CA GLY A 82 -18.10 27.86 -2.77
C GLY A 82 -16.66 27.41 -2.61
N GLY A 83 -15.69 28.33 -2.59
CA GLY A 83 -14.24 27.97 -2.49
C GLY A 83 -13.65 27.47 -3.78
N ARG A 84 -14.26 27.75 -4.92
CA ARG A 84 -13.76 27.38 -6.24
C ARG A 84 -12.49 28.16 -6.58
N VAL A 85 -11.46 27.47 -7.08
CA VAL A 85 -10.26 28.11 -7.64
C VAL A 85 -10.63 28.81 -8.95
N THR A 86 -10.37 30.10 -9.02
CA THR A 86 -10.56 30.95 -10.19
C THR A 86 -9.28 31.00 -11.02
N ILE A 87 -9.35 31.59 -12.21
CA ILE A 87 -8.16 31.79 -13.02
C ILE A 87 -7.23 32.81 -12.39
N ASP A 88 -7.79 33.81 -11.72
CA ASP A 88 -7.00 34.85 -11.06
C ASP A 88 -6.22 34.25 -9.86
N ASP A 89 -6.84 33.35 -9.08
CA ASP A 89 -6.13 32.59 -8.04
C ASP A 89 -4.96 31.76 -8.60
N LEU A 90 -5.18 31.16 -9.78
CA LEU A 90 -4.11 30.39 -10.46
C LEU A 90 -2.97 31.29 -10.92
N GLU A 91 -3.26 32.41 -11.56
CA GLU A 91 -2.22 33.32 -12.03
C GLU A 91 -1.45 33.96 -10.88
N GLU A 92 -2.12 34.35 -9.79
CA GLU A 92 -1.48 34.86 -8.56
C GLU A 92 -0.55 33.80 -7.97
N PHE A 93 -0.99 32.55 -7.88
CA PHE A 93 -0.14 31.44 -7.44
C PHE A 93 1.08 31.25 -8.36
N LEU A 94 0.89 31.27 -9.69
CA LEU A 94 1.97 31.14 -10.65
C LEU A 94 2.97 32.28 -10.55
N GLU A 95 2.53 33.50 -10.33
CA GLU A 95 3.39 34.66 -10.08
C GLU A 95 4.21 34.46 -8.80
N TYR A 96 3.55 34.08 -7.72
CA TYR A 96 4.21 33.78 -6.43
C TYR A 96 5.33 32.75 -6.57
N VAL A 97 5.06 31.61 -7.26
CA VAL A 97 6.09 30.56 -7.43
C VAL A 97 7.07 30.85 -8.57
N SER A 98 6.86 31.90 -9.37
CA SER A 98 7.72 32.25 -10.49
C SER A 98 9.18 32.55 -10.06
N GLN A 99 9.34 33.02 -8.84
CA GLN A 99 10.63 33.37 -8.22
C GLN A 99 11.38 32.16 -7.67
N TRP A 100 10.75 30.99 -7.62
CA TRP A 100 11.35 29.80 -7.03
C TRP A 100 12.29 29.10 -8.03
N PRO A 101 13.39 28.47 -7.57
CA PRO A 101 14.25 27.69 -8.45
C PRO A 101 13.44 26.59 -9.18
N ARG A 102 13.57 26.52 -10.50
CA ARG A 102 12.84 25.57 -11.33
C ARG A 102 13.75 24.44 -11.77
N ARG A 103 13.25 23.20 -11.64
CA ARG A 103 13.86 22.01 -12.21
C ARG A 103 12.83 21.25 -13.05
N LYS A 104 13.14 20.96 -14.29
CA LYS A 104 12.29 20.13 -15.14
C LYS A 104 12.18 18.72 -14.57
N ALA A 105 10.96 18.22 -14.42
CA ALA A 105 10.72 16.84 -14.03
C ALA A 105 11.17 15.88 -15.13
N SER A 106 11.78 14.75 -14.77
CA SER A 106 12.12 13.70 -15.72
C SER A 106 10.84 13.01 -16.24
N SER A 107 10.93 12.37 -17.40
CA SER A 107 9.83 11.58 -17.97
C SER A 107 9.36 10.49 -16.98
N MET A 108 10.29 9.85 -16.28
CA MET A 108 9.95 8.88 -15.23
C MET A 108 9.18 9.53 -14.08
N ARG A 109 9.58 10.72 -13.62
CA ARG A 109 8.87 11.44 -12.55
C ARG A 109 7.44 11.80 -12.96
N LEU A 110 7.26 12.21 -14.22
CA LEU A 110 5.93 12.51 -14.77
C LEU A 110 5.07 11.24 -14.88
N ALA A 111 5.65 10.12 -15.30
CA ALA A 111 4.94 8.83 -15.35
C ALA A 111 4.52 8.35 -13.95
N VAL A 112 5.40 8.49 -12.96
CA VAL A 112 5.06 8.18 -11.56
C VAL A 112 3.94 9.09 -11.05
N ALA A 113 4.00 10.40 -11.33
CA ALA A 113 2.96 11.34 -10.93
C ALA A 113 1.59 10.96 -11.54
N ASP A 114 1.56 10.60 -12.84
CA ASP A 114 0.32 10.15 -13.49
C ASP A 114 -0.21 8.84 -12.87
N ALA A 115 0.67 7.85 -12.65
CA ALA A 115 0.29 6.60 -12.00
C ALA A 115 -0.29 6.83 -10.60
N MET A 116 0.35 7.70 -9.79
CA MET A 116 -0.12 7.99 -8.43
C MET A 116 -1.43 8.77 -8.42
N ARG A 117 -1.63 9.70 -9.34
CA ARG A 117 -2.94 10.37 -9.49
C ARG A 117 -4.04 9.36 -9.79
N ARG A 118 -3.82 8.42 -10.71
CA ARG A 118 -4.80 7.35 -11.02
C ARG A 118 -5.02 6.42 -9.83
N SER A 119 -3.98 6.05 -9.13
CA SER A 119 -4.11 5.20 -7.94
C SER A 119 -4.90 5.91 -6.83
N TRP A 120 -4.67 7.20 -6.63
CA TRP A 120 -5.34 8.00 -5.59
C TRP A 120 -6.84 8.20 -5.83
N THR A 121 -7.35 7.94 -7.04
CA THR A 121 -8.81 8.01 -7.31
C THR A 121 -9.61 6.89 -6.64
N ARG A 122 -8.94 5.90 -6.07
CA ARG A 122 -9.54 4.79 -5.34
C ARG A 122 -9.43 5.03 -3.84
N PRO A 123 -10.43 4.69 -3.03
CA PRO A 123 -10.28 4.66 -1.58
C PRO A 123 -9.30 3.55 -1.23
N LEU A 124 -8.23 3.90 -0.52
CA LEU A 124 -7.20 2.95 -0.11
C LEU A 124 -7.26 2.76 1.40
N ALA A 125 -7.17 1.50 1.85
CA ALA A 125 -7.04 1.14 3.26
C ALA A 125 -5.70 0.45 3.50
N SER A 126 -5.07 0.77 4.63
CA SER A 126 -3.79 0.17 5.04
C SER A 126 -3.94 -0.51 6.39
N ALA A 127 -3.41 -1.71 6.51
CA ALA A 127 -3.24 -2.40 7.77
C ALA A 127 -1.82 -2.95 7.88
N GLY A 128 -1.33 -3.11 9.11
CA GLY A 128 0.02 -3.61 9.34
C GLY A 128 0.10 -4.51 10.56
N ARG A 129 1.11 -5.38 10.55
CA ARG A 129 1.43 -6.24 11.68
C ARG A 129 2.92 -6.51 11.78
N PRO A 130 3.43 -6.85 12.95
CA PRO A 130 4.77 -7.38 13.10
C PRO A 130 4.87 -8.80 12.55
N VAL A 131 6.07 -9.16 12.07
CA VAL A 131 6.46 -10.52 11.71
C VAL A 131 7.82 -10.83 12.32
N PHE A 132 7.98 -12.03 12.88
CA PHE A 132 9.26 -12.51 13.37
C PHE A 132 10.11 -12.99 12.21
N MET A 133 11.38 -12.59 12.19
CA MET A 133 12.26 -12.78 11.05
C MET A 133 13.33 -13.86 11.29
N ASP A 134 13.50 -14.33 12.51
CA ASP A 134 14.56 -15.29 12.85
C ASP A 134 14.47 -16.62 12.05
N PRO A 135 13.27 -17.25 11.87
CA PRO A 135 13.15 -18.46 11.05
C PRO A 135 13.57 -18.23 9.60
N LEU A 136 13.11 -17.13 8.98
CA LEU A 136 13.45 -16.76 7.61
C LEU A 136 14.93 -16.45 7.47
N ILE A 137 15.53 -15.70 8.40
CA ILE A 137 16.95 -15.34 8.38
C ILE A 137 17.78 -16.61 8.49
N LYS A 138 17.43 -17.55 9.39
CA LYS A 138 18.10 -18.83 9.58
C LYS A 138 17.99 -19.68 8.30
N HIS A 139 16.80 -19.85 7.75
CA HIS A 139 16.58 -20.58 6.51
C HIS A 139 17.43 -20.00 5.36
N ARG A 140 17.40 -18.69 5.16
CA ARG A 140 18.19 -18.00 4.15
C ARG A 140 19.71 -18.22 4.32
N GLN A 141 20.21 -18.25 5.56
CA GLN A 141 21.64 -18.50 5.82
C GLN A 141 22.07 -19.91 5.40
N HIS A 142 21.18 -20.88 5.49
CA HIS A 142 21.44 -22.29 5.10
C HIS A 142 21.11 -22.56 3.62
N SER A 143 20.40 -21.68 2.96
CA SER A 143 20.12 -21.81 1.52
C SER A 143 21.38 -21.58 0.69
N PRO A 144 21.71 -22.50 -0.26
CA PRO A 144 22.91 -22.41 -1.09
C PRO A 144 23.04 -21.09 -1.84
N HIS A 145 21.94 -20.56 -2.32
CA HIS A 145 21.89 -19.37 -3.16
C HIS A 145 21.55 -18.07 -2.41
N ARG A 146 21.25 -18.15 -1.12
CA ARG A 146 20.89 -17.02 -0.24
C ARG A 146 19.94 -16.02 -0.90
N PRO A 147 18.71 -16.40 -1.29
CA PRO A 147 17.76 -15.52 -1.98
C PRO A 147 17.56 -14.19 -1.26
N GLY A 148 17.26 -13.14 -2.00
CA GLY A 148 16.91 -11.84 -1.41
C GLY A 148 15.68 -11.94 -0.51
N ILE A 149 15.69 -11.27 0.64
CA ILE A 149 14.54 -11.27 1.59
C ILE A 149 13.23 -10.89 0.87
N THR A 150 13.29 -9.93 -0.06
CA THR A 150 12.12 -9.48 -0.83
C THR A 150 11.49 -10.61 -1.65
N LEU A 151 12.28 -11.56 -2.14
CA LEU A 151 11.75 -12.71 -2.89
C LEU A 151 10.91 -13.63 -1.99
N TYR A 152 11.32 -13.86 -0.74
CA TYR A 152 10.52 -14.60 0.24
C TYR A 152 9.16 -13.93 0.47
N PHE A 153 9.14 -12.60 0.64
CA PHE A 153 7.90 -11.85 0.79
C PHE A 153 7.03 -11.90 -0.46
N ALA A 154 7.63 -11.85 -1.65
CA ALA A 154 6.89 -11.97 -2.92
C ALA A 154 6.22 -13.34 -3.05
N ARG A 155 6.95 -14.41 -2.73
CA ARG A 155 6.41 -15.77 -2.74
C ARG A 155 5.32 -15.96 -1.70
N ALA A 156 5.54 -15.50 -0.46
CA ALA A 156 4.56 -15.57 0.61
C ALA A 156 3.28 -14.78 0.27
N LEU A 157 3.41 -13.58 -0.32
CA LEU A 157 2.28 -12.79 -0.78
C LEU A 157 1.51 -13.53 -1.89
N ALA A 158 2.23 -14.09 -2.87
CA ALA A 158 1.60 -14.80 -3.99
C ALA A 158 0.79 -16.01 -3.51
N LEU A 159 1.32 -16.79 -2.56
CA LEU A 159 0.61 -17.92 -1.96
C LEU A 159 -0.61 -17.46 -1.16
N ALA A 160 -0.46 -16.40 -0.37
CA ALA A 160 -1.58 -15.84 0.40
C ALA A 160 -2.70 -15.30 -0.51
N LEU A 161 -2.36 -14.69 -1.66
CA LEU A 161 -3.33 -14.22 -2.65
C LEU A 161 -3.96 -15.37 -3.45
N ALA A 162 -3.23 -16.44 -3.72
CA ALA A 162 -3.81 -17.64 -4.35
C ALA A 162 -4.86 -18.33 -3.47
N GLU A 163 -4.70 -18.27 -2.15
CA GLU A 163 -5.68 -18.76 -1.18
C GLU A 163 -6.83 -17.77 -0.95
N ASN A 164 -6.69 -16.48 -1.33
CA ASN A 164 -7.68 -15.41 -1.19
C ASN A 164 -7.78 -14.61 -2.50
N PRO A 165 -8.27 -15.21 -3.58
CA PRO A 165 -8.20 -14.62 -4.93
C PRO A 165 -9.01 -13.33 -5.09
N GLU A 166 -10.02 -13.12 -4.26
CA GLU A 166 -10.78 -11.86 -4.20
C GLU A 166 -9.92 -10.68 -3.80
N CYS A 167 -8.91 -10.89 -2.94
CA CYS A 167 -7.98 -9.84 -2.51
C CYS A 167 -7.05 -9.35 -3.62
N ALA A 168 -6.89 -10.13 -4.69
CA ALA A 168 -6.14 -9.76 -5.89
C ALA A 168 -7.04 -9.26 -7.02
N GLY A 169 -8.35 -9.17 -6.78
CA GLY A 169 -9.35 -8.86 -7.78
C GLY A 169 -9.44 -7.38 -8.15
N TYR A 170 -10.13 -7.09 -9.25
CA TYR A 170 -10.45 -5.73 -9.71
C TYR A 170 -11.96 -5.53 -9.72
N LEU A 171 -12.41 -4.39 -9.22
CA LEU A 171 -13.80 -3.98 -9.39
C LEU A 171 -13.97 -3.37 -10.78
N VAL A 172 -14.77 -4.04 -11.62
CA VAL A 172 -15.14 -3.59 -12.96
C VAL A 172 -16.66 -3.58 -13.08
N GLY A 173 -17.25 -2.38 -13.07
CA GLY A 173 -18.69 -2.22 -12.95
C GLY A 173 -19.17 -2.77 -11.59
N GLU A 174 -20.01 -3.80 -11.64
CA GLU A 174 -20.58 -4.46 -10.47
C GLU A 174 -19.90 -5.81 -10.15
N ASN A 175 -18.80 -6.14 -10.84
CA ASN A 175 -18.14 -7.44 -10.70
C ASN A 175 -16.73 -7.29 -10.16
N ILE A 176 -16.34 -8.19 -9.27
CA ILE A 176 -14.95 -8.40 -8.87
C ILE A 176 -14.37 -9.50 -9.76
N LEU A 177 -13.34 -9.14 -10.53
CA LEU A 177 -12.66 -10.06 -11.44
C LEU A 177 -11.36 -10.53 -10.80
N SER A 178 -11.26 -11.80 -10.46
CA SER A 178 -10.03 -12.38 -9.92
C SER A 178 -9.04 -12.74 -11.04
N PRO A 179 -7.72 -12.52 -10.85
CA PRO A 179 -6.71 -12.85 -11.84
C PRO A 179 -6.56 -14.38 -12.00
N ARG A 180 -6.16 -14.80 -13.19
CA ARG A 180 -5.87 -16.22 -13.46
C ARG A 180 -4.50 -16.65 -12.96
N THR A 181 -3.55 -15.74 -12.91
CA THR A 181 -2.17 -15.96 -12.46
C THR A 181 -1.79 -14.93 -11.41
N ILE A 182 -0.94 -15.32 -10.48
CA ILE A 182 -0.44 -14.41 -9.43
C ILE A 182 0.93 -13.90 -9.82
N ASP A 183 0.93 -12.77 -10.51
CA ASP A 183 2.12 -12.07 -10.99
C ASP A 183 2.46 -10.93 -10.03
N ILE A 184 3.67 -10.94 -9.47
CA ILE A 184 4.06 -10.02 -8.39
C ILE A 184 5.12 -9.03 -8.88
N GLY A 185 4.80 -7.74 -8.75
CA GLY A 185 5.75 -6.65 -8.94
C GLY A 185 6.74 -6.54 -7.80
N ILE A 186 7.98 -6.19 -8.11
CA ILE A 186 9.02 -5.91 -7.12
C ILE A 186 9.46 -4.46 -7.27
N ALA A 187 9.23 -3.64 -6.24
CA ALA A 187 9.66 -2.24 -6.27
C ALA A 187 11.18 -2.13 -6.18
N VAL A 188 11.81 -1.56 -7.19
CA VAL A 188 13.26 -1.36 -7.29
C VAL A 188 13.55 0.12 -7.37
N GLN A 189 14.27 0.66 -6.36
CA GLN A 189 14.72 2.04 -6.37
C GLN A 189 15.75 2.28 -7.48
N VAL A 190 15.55 3.35 -8.24
CA VAL A 190 16.50 3.88 -9.23
C VAL A 190 16.73 5.37 -8.97
N ALA A 191 17.71 5.99 -9.65
CA ALA A 191 18.17 7.35 -9.33
C ALA A 191 17.07 8.44 -9.28
N ASP A 192 16.03 8.32 -10.12
CA ASP A 192 14.98 9.34 -10.24
C ASP A 192 13.56 8.81 -10.04
N GLY A 193 13.43 7.60 -9.47
CA GLY A 193 12.12 7.01 -9.20
C GLY A 193 12.19 5.54 -8.77
N VAL A 194 11.14 4.81 -9.10
CA VAL A 194 10.99 3.39 -8.80
C VAL A 194 10.59 2.68 -10.09
N MET A 195 11.24 1.57 -10.40
CA MET A 195 10.81 0.62 -11.43
C MET A 195 10.22 -0.62 -10.76
N VAL A 196 9.21 -1.20 -11.41
CA VAL A 196 8.51 -2.36 -10.86
C VAL A 196 8.55 -3.51 -11.86
N PRO A 197 9.67 -4.29 -11.91
CA PRO A 197 9.68 -5.54 -12.65
C PRO A 197 8.68 -6.54 -12.08
N VAL A 198 8.10 -7.37 -12.95
CA VAL A 198 7.03 -8.31 -12.60
C VAL A 198 7.52 -9.75 -12.74
N LEU A 199 7.54 -10.47 -11.62
CA LEU A 199 7.73 -11.92 -11.58
C LEU A 199 6.42 -12.61 -11.94
N ARG A 200 6.50 -13.58 -12.84
CA ARG A 200 5.34 -14.29 -13.38
C ARG A 200 5.04 -15.58 -12.62
N ARG A 201 3.74 -15.84 -12.42
CA ARG A 201 3.21 -17.09 -11.87
C ARG A 201 3.90 -17.48 -10.56
N VAL A 202 4.04 -16.49 -9.67
CA VAL A 202 4.87 -16.63 -8.45
C VAL A 202 4.32 -17.71 -7.52
N ASN A 203 3.00 -17.92 -7.48
CA ASN A 203 2.35 -18.96 -6.69
C ASN A 203 2.55 -20.39 -7.21
N GLU A 204 3.00 -20.58 -8.45
CA GLU A 204 3.11 -21.90 -9.09
C GLU A 204 4.55 -22.40 -9.17
N ARG A 205 5.53 -21.53 -8.90
CA ARG A 205 6.97 -21.78 -9.08
C ARG A 205 7.67 -21.89 -7.74
N THR A 206 8.70 -22.71 -7.67
CA THR A 206 9.56 -22.83 -6.50
C THR A 206 10.46 -21.60 -6.31
N MET A 207 11.03 -21.43 -5.11
CA MET A 207 12.01 -20.35 -4.85
C MET A 207 13.23 -20.42 -5.77
N GLU A 208 13.68 -21.60 -6.14
CA GLU A 208 14.82 -21.80 -7.03
C GLU A 208 14.52 -21.35 -8.45
N GLU A 209 13.35 -21.73 -8.99
CA GLU A 209 12.88 -21.32 -10.31
C GLU A 209 12.63 -19.81 -10.39
N LEU A 210 12.19 -19.20 -9.30
CA LEU A 210 11.96 -17.74 -9.23
C LEU A 210 13.26 -16.95 -9.12
N LEU A 211 14.31 -17.52 -8.51
CA LEU A 211 15.52 -16.79 -8.16
C LEU A 211 16.28 -16.27 -9.37
N GLU A 212 16.38 -17.08 -10.44
CA GLU A 212 17.06 -16.66 -11.67
C GLU A 212 16.35 -15.45 -12.31
N ASP A 213 15.04 -15.56 -12.51
CA ASP A 213 14.24 -14.46 -13.05
C ASP A 213 14.28 -13.22 -12.15
N TYR A 214 14.16 -13.40 -10.84
CA TYR A 214 14.28 -12.33 -9.88
C TYR A 214 15.59 -11.56 -10.03
N ASN A 215 16.71 -12.27 -10.06
CA ASN A 215 18.04 -11.65 -10.18
C ASN A 215 18.21 -10.93 -11.53
N ARG A 216 17.76 -11.54 -12.63
CA ARG A 216 17.75 -10.95 -13.97
C ARG A 216 16.94 -9.65 -13.99
N LEU A 217 15.71 -9.69 -13.51
CA LEU A 217 14.79 -8.56 -13.50
C LEU A 217 15.30 -7.39 -12.63
N ILE A 218 15.81 -7.68 -11.43
CA ILE A 218 16.39 -6.66 -10.55
C ILE A 218 17.62 -6.00 -11.19
N ALA A 219 18.49 -6.80 -11.85
CA ALA A 219 19.66 -6.25 -12.54
C ALA A 219 19.26 -5.36 -13.72
N GLN A 220 18.27 -5.76 -14.52
CA GLN A 220 17.73 -4.97 -15.62
C GLN A 220 17.08 -3.67 -15.12
N ALA A 221 16.26 -3.73 -14.09
CA ALA A 221 15.60 -2.57 -13.48
C ALA A 221 16.65 -1.54 -12.99
N ARG A 222 17.67 -1.98 -12.27
CA ARG A 222 18.76 -1.10 -11.79
C ARG A 222 19.52 -0.43 -12.93
N ARG A 223 19.68 -1.10 -14.08
CA ARG A 223 20.30 -0.57 -15.28
C ARG A 223 19.34 0.22 -16.18
N ARG A 224 18.05 0.32 -15.79
CA ARG A 224 16.96 0.94 -16.58
C ARG A 224 16.79 0.33 -17.97
N ARG A 225 16.99 -0.98 -18.07
CA ARG A 225 16.88 -1.77 -19.30
C ARG A 225 15.76 -2.82 -19.20
N LEU A 226 14.76 -2.53 -18.35
CA LEU A 226 13.61 -3.40 -18.22
C LEU A 226 12.76 -3.33 -19.49
N ALA A 227 12.42 -4.48 -20.05
CA ALA A 227 11.52 -4.56 -21.20
C ALA A 227 10.08 -4.18 -20.79
N PRO A 228 9.28 -3.60 -21.70
CA PRO A 228 7.89 -3.22 -21.38
C PRO A 228 7.06 -4.38 -20.84
N GLU A 229 7.20 -5.57 -21.40
CA GLU A 229 6.53 -6.80 -20.96
C GLU A 229 6.93 -7.22 -19.55
N ASP A 230 8.15 -6.93 -19.13
CA ASP A 230 8.65 -7.22 -17.77
C ASP A 230 8.17 -6.20 -16.71
N SER A 231 7.48 -5.13 -17.11
CA SER A 231 7.03 -4.04 -16.24
C SER A 231 5.51 -3.87 -16.18
N THR A 232 4.75 -4.75 -16.80
CA THR A 232 3.29 -4.66 -16.90
C THR A 232 2.61 -5.94 -16.43
N GLY A 233 1.34 -5.85 -16.04
CA GLY A 233 0.50 -7.01 -15.71
C GLY A 233 0.72 -7.62 -14.32
N GLY A 234 1.47 -6.96 -13.44
CA GLY A 234 1.48 -7.30 -12.02
C GLY A 234 0.12 -7.03 -11.38
N ILE A 235 -0.30 -7.94 -10.50
CA ILE A 235 -1.58 -7.83 -9.78
C ILE A 235 -1.39 -7.28 -8.36
N ALA A 236 -0.19 -7.41 -7.83
CA ALA A 236 0.24 -6.89 -6.54
C ALA A 236 1.74 -6.57 -6.60
N THR A 237 2.22 -5.69 -5.73
CA THR A 237 3.65 -5.35 -5.64
C THR A 237 4.16 -5.60 -4.22
N VAL A 238 5.43 -6.02 -4.11
CA VAL A 238 6.20 -5.98 -2.86
C VAL A 238 7.19 -4.83 -2.92
N THR A 239 7.15 -3.95 -1.91
CA THR A 239 8.11 -2.87 -1.72
C THR A 239 8.84 -3.05 -0.40
N ASN A 240 10.17 -3.01 -0.44
CA ASN A 240 11.01 -3.15 0.75
C ASN A 240 11.70 -1.81 1.05
N PHE A 241 11.18 -1.11 2.04
CA PHE A 241 11.75 0.16 2.51
C PHE A 241 12.66 -0.01 3.74
N GLY A 242 12.82 -1.24 4.21
CA GLY A 242 13.71 -1.55 5.33
C GLY A 242 15.18 -1.24 5.04
N GLY A 243 15.60 -1.26 3.76
CA GLY A 243 16.94 -0.83 3.35
C GLY A 243 17.25 0.65 3.64
N PHE A 244 16.22 1.48 3.86
CA PHE A 244 16.35 2.88 4.29
C PHE A 244 16.22 3.06 5.81
N GLY A 245 16.15 1.97 6.57
CA GLY A 245 15.94 2.02 8.02
C GLY A 245 14.50 2.34 8.43
N LEU A 246 13.56 2.43 7.49
CA LEU A 246 12.16 2.71 7.80
C LEU A 246 11.49 1.46 8.36
N THR A 247 10.83 1.61 9.50
CA THR A 247 10.11 0.51 10.17
C THR A 247 8.63 0.44 9.77
N PHE A 248 8.09 1.53 9.23
CA PHE A 248 6.70 1.64 8.79
C PHE A 248 6.59 2.61 7.61
N ALA A 249 5.76 2.26 6.65
CA ALA A 249 5.27 3.13 5.59
C ALA A 249 3.91 2.61 5.12
N ALA A 250 3.07 3.47 4.55
CA ALA A 250 1.84 3.08 3.86
C ALA A 250 2.08 3.21 2.34
N PRO A 251 2.49 2.13 1.66
CA PRO A 251 2.76 2.18 0.23
C PRO A 251 1.46 2.31 -0.55
N MET A 252 1.52 2.93 -1.71
CA MET A 252 0.38 3.08 -2.61
C MET A 252 0.48 2.06 -3.75
N PRO A 253 -0.55 1.21 -3.99
CA PRO A 253 -0.55 0.25 -5.08
C PRO A 253 -0.53 0.95 -6.43
N MET A 254 0.00 0.30 -7.46
CA MET A 254 -0.09 0.79 -8.82
C MET A 254 -1.55 0.83 -9.30
N PRO A 255 -1.91 1.65 -10.29
CA PRO A 255 -3.30 1.75 -10.78
C PRO A 255 -3.90 0.42 -11.25
N SER A 256 -3.05 -0.50 -11.71
CA SER A 256 -3.41 -1.84 -12.15
C SER A 256 -3.31 -2.91 -11.07
N GLU A 257 -3.17 -2.53 -9.79
CA GLU A 257 -3.01 -3.47 -8.69
C GLU A 257 -4.06 -3.22 -7.62
N SER A 258 -4.54 -4.30 -7.01
CA SER A 258 -5.50 -4.22 -5.91
C SER A 258 -4.84 -4.05 -4.56
N ILE A 259 -3.63 -4.57 -4.40
CA ILE A 259 -2.91 -4.60 -3.12
C ILE A 259 -1.41 -4.42 -3.32
N ILE A 260 -0.76 -3.79 -2.34
CA ILE A 260 0.70 -3.69 -2.25
C ILE A 260 1.15 -4.09 -0.85
N LEU A 261 2.25 -4.85 -0.77
CA LEU A 261 2.87 -5.25 0.50
C LEU A 261 4.15 -4.44 0.72
N GLY A 262 4.21 -3.71 1.82
CA GLY A 262 5.40 -3.02 2.29
C GLY A 262 6.13 -3.79 3.38
N VAL A 263 7.46 -3.81 3.32
CA VAL A 263 8.33 -4.50 4.28
C VAL A 263 9.24 -3.49 4.94
N GLY A 264 9.16 -3.39 6.27
CA GLY A 264 10.00 -2.50 7.08
C GLY A 264 11.37 -3.08 7.42
N ALA A 265 12.18 -2.26 8.06
CA ALA A 265 13.49 -2.64 8.57
C ALA A 265 13.37 -3.76 9.61
N VAL A 266 14.29 -4.71 9.54
CA VAL A 266 14.45 -5.73 10.58
C VAL A 266 15.18 -5.11 11.77
N THR A 267 14.56 -5.17 12.94
CA THR A 267 15.12 -4.65 14.20
C THR A 267 15.10 -5.72 15.27
N LYS A 268 16.09 -5.72 16.16
CA LYS A 268 16.04 -6.56 17.36
C LYS A 268 15.13 -5.88 18.39
N THR A 269 14.13 -6.62 18.84
CA THR A 269 13.15 -6.15 19.83
C THR A 269 13.13 -7.11 21.01
N PRO A 270 13.16 -6.64 22.28
CA PRO A 270 12.97 -7.51 23.42
C PRO A 270 11.52 -8.01 23.43
N VAL A 271 11.35 -9.32 23.54
CA VAL A 271 10.05 -9.98 23.66
C VAL A 271 10.10 -10.86 24.90
N TRP A 272 9.06 -10.82 25.72
CA TRP A 272 8.95 -11.72 26.86
C TRP A 272 8.79 -13.17 26.36
N SER A 273 9.57 -14.07 26.93
CA SER A 273 9.47 -15.50 26.69
C SER A 273 9.01 -16.18 27.99
N ASP A 274 7.86 -16.83 27.91
CA ASP A 274 7.30 -17.59 29.05
C ASP A 274 8.13 -18.85 29.34
N GLU A 275 8.87 -19.38 28.34
CA GLU A 275 9.69 -20.58 28.51
C GLU A 275 10.92 -20.33 29.39
N VAL A 276 11.54 -19.16 29.24
CA VAL A 276 12.78 -18.80 29.97
C VAL A 276 12.52 -17.72 31.03
N GLU A 277 11.28 -17.27 31.19
CA GLU A 277 10.84 -16.23 32.13
C GLU A 277 11.72 -14.96 32.05
N ALA A 278 12.09 -14.54 30.81
CA ALA A 278 12.97 -13.42 30.57
C ALA A 278 12.66 -12.72 29.24
N PHE A 279 13.14 -11.48 29.09
CA PHE A 279 13.15 -10.81 27.79
C PHE A 279 14.27 -11.38 26.91
N ILE A 280 13.89 -11.87 25.74
CA ILE A 280 14.85 -12.35 24.73
C ILE A 280 14.83 -11.42 23.51
N PRO A 281 15.98 -11.19 22.84
CA PRO A 281 16.05 -10.41 21.64
C PRO A 281 15.53 -11.23 20.45
N ILE A 282 14.47 -10.75 19.79
CA ILE A 282 13.92 -11.37 18.57
C ILE A 282 14.04 -10.39 17.41
N SER A 283 14.46 -10.89 16.25
CA SER A 283 14.47 -10.12 15.00
C SER A 283 13.04 -9.95 14.51
N LYS A 284 12.59 -8.70 14.33
CA LYS A 284 11.22 -8.35 13.99
C LYS A 284 11.21 -7.32 12.88
N ALA A 285 10.29 -7.45 11.94
CA ALA A 285 9.96 -6.43 10.95
C ALA A 285 8.45 -6.13 11.00
N ASN A 286 8.05 -4.94 10.58
CA ASN A 286 6.65 -4.67 10.30
C ASN A 286 6.38 -4.91 8.82
N ILE A 287 5.25 -5.55 8.54
CA ILE A 287 4.68 -5.63 7.19
C ILE A 287 3.40 -4.82 7.16
N VAL A 288 3.18 -4.12 6.07
CA VAL A 288 2.00 -3.28 5.85
C VAL A 288 1.43 -3.61 4.48
N ALA A 289 0.14 -3.90 4.40
CA ALA A 289 -0.53 -4.01 3.11
C ALA A 289 -1.51 -2.85 2.96
N THR A 290 -1.52 -2.27 1.75
CA THR A 290 -2.50 -1.25 1.33
C THR A 290 -3.28 -1.80 0.16
N GLY A 291 -4.60 -1.75 0.25
CA GLY A 291 -5.49 -2.30 -0.77
C GLY A 291 -6.58 -1.32 -1.21
N ASP A 292 -7.16 -1.58 -2.38
CA ASP A 292 -8.34 -0.90 -2.90
C ASP A 292 -9.55 -1.26 -2.05
N HIS A 293 -10.02 -0.33 -1.21
CA HIS A 293 -11.08 -0.58 -0.24
C HIS A 293 -12.48 -0.80 -0.86
N ARG A 294 -12.57 -0.73 -2.18
CA ARG A 294 -13.77 -1.15 -2.93
C ARG A 294 -13.79 -2.65 -3.17
N VAL A 295 -12.64 -3.32 -3.02
CA VAL A 295 -12.45 -4.75 -3.29
C VAL A 295 -12.10 -5.49 -2.00
N VAL A 296 -11.26 -4.91 -1.15
CA VAL A 296 -10.78 -5.52 0.09
C VAL A 296 -11.09 -4.65 1.30
N ASP A 297 -11.55 -5.26 2.36
CA ASP A 297 -11.74 -4.60 3.65
C ASP A 297 -10.57 -4.85 4.63
N GLY A 298 -10.69 -4.32 5.84
CA GLY A 298 -9.65 -4.48 6.86
C GLY A 298 -9.45 -5.93 7.31
N ALA A 299 -10.50 -6.76 7.28
CA ALA A 299 -10.43 -8.17 7.64
C ALA A 299 -9.73 -8.97 6.54
N ASP A 300 -10.00 -8.66 5.26
CA ASP A 300 -9.34 -9.25 4.10
C ASP A 300 -7.84 -8.99 4.13
N ILE A 301 -7.44 -7.72 4.29
CA ILE A 301 -6.03 -7.33 4.43
C ILE A 301 -5.40 -8.04 5.63
N GLY A 302 -6.14 -8.14 6.75
CA GLY A 302 -5.71 -8.85 7.94
C GLY A 302 -5.45 -10.34 7.70
N ARG A 303 -6.33 -11.03 6.94
CA ARG A 303 -6.16 -12.45 6.55
C ARG A 303 -4.92 -12.65 5.68
N VAL A 304 -4.74 -11.82 4.65
CA VAL A 304 -3.55 -11.87 3.78
C VAL A 304 -2.28 -11.65 4.59
N LEU A 305 -2.22 -10.61 5.43
CA LEU A 305 -1.05 -10.34 6.27
C LEU A 305 -0.77 -11.46 7.28
N LYS A 306 -1.82 -12.05 7.87
CA LYS A 306 -1.70 -13.18 8.76
C LYS A 306 -1.07 -14.37 8.03
N ARG A 307 -1.59 -14.69 6.84
CA ARG A 307 -1.08 -15.80 6.05
C ARG A 307 0.36 -15.60 5.58
N VAL A 308 0.71 -14.40 5.13
CA VAL A 308 2.10 -14.04 4.81
C VAL A 308 3.01 -14.26 6.02
N ALA A 309 2.60 -13.80 7.21
CA ALA A 309 3.39 -13.98 8.42
C ALA A 309 3.58 -15.47 8.79
N GLU A 310 2.53 -16.29 8.67
CA GLU A 310 2.59 -17.74 8.93
C GLU A 310 3.58 -18.44 7.97
N LEU A 311 3.53 -18.12 6.69
CA LEU A 311 4.45 -18.68 5.69
C LEU A 311 5.91 -18.31 5.97
N LEU A 312 6.16 -17.08 6.42
CA LEU A 312 7.52 -16.64 6.79
C LEU A 312 8.05 -17.28 8.08
N GLN A 313 7.17 -17.83 8.94
CA GLN A 313 7.60 -18.65 10.09
C GLN A 313 8.01 -20.07 9.66
N ARG A 314 7.60 -20.52 8.48
CA ARG A 314 7.90 -21.83 7.91
C ARG A 314 8.44 -21.68 6.50
N PRO A 315 9.60 -21.05 6.33
CA PRO A 315 10.13 -20.66 5.02
C PRO A 315 10.49 -21.88 4.13
N GLU A 316 10.52 -23.07 4.67
CA GLU A 316 10.67 -24.34 3.94
C GLU A 316 9.46 -24.64 3.02
N TYR A 317 8.32 -24.00 3.20
CA TYR A 317 7.14 -24.14 2.33
C TYR A 317 7.08 -23.06 1.23
N LEU A 318 8.06 -22.18 1.16
CA LEU A 318 8.15 -21.11 0.14
C LEU A 318 9.03 -21.55 -1.09
#